data_1ef9e7dcc760792fb7c26cc5203c00ea
#
_entry.id   1ef9e7dcc760792fb7c26cc5203c00ea
#
_cell.length_a   1.000
_cell.length_b   1.000
_cell.length_c   1.000
_cell.angle_alpha   90.00
_cell.angle_beta   90.00
_cell.angle_gamma   90.00
#
_symmetry.space_group_name_H-M   'P 1'
#
loop_
_entity.id
_entity.type
_entity.pdbx_description
1 polymer ?
#
loop_
_entity_poly.entity_id
_entity_poly.type
_entity_poly.pdbx_seq_one_letter_code
_entity_poly.pdbx_strand_id
1 'polypeptide(L)'
;MFRAMVAALILSLPALCWAGEAPRLGQEALLEKMSGADEIVLLDVRTPKEFSEGFIPGAINIPHDELETRIAELDGARGKEIVVYCRSGRRSDIALGLLQKAGFERVYHLDGDYLGWTEARRPVSK
;
A
#
# COMPACT_ATOMS: atom_id res chain seq x y z
N MET A 1 31.67 -8.96 -50.63
CA MET A 1 30.30 -8.86 -50.12
C MET A 1 30.32 -8.84 -48.60
N PHE A 2 30.15 -7.65 -48.04
CA PHE A 2 30.15 -7.48 -46.59
C PHE A 2 28.71 -7.53 -46.09
N ARG A 3 28.41 -8.55 -45.36
CA ARG A 3 27.15 -8.56 -44.59
C ARG A 3 27.41 -7.85 -43.28
N ALA A 4 26.87 -6.65 -43.16
CA ALA A 4 26.83 -5.97 -41.89
C ALA A 4 25.83 -6.74 -40.97
N MET A 5 26.38 -7.44 -40.02
CA MET A 5 25.55 -7.95 -38.90
C MET A 5 25.26 -6.76 -38.00
N VAL A 6 24.07 -6.24 -38.12
CA VAL A 6 23.55 -5.31 -37.10
C VAL A 6 23.23 -6.16 -35.89
N ALA A 7 24.14 -6.19 -34.95
CA ALA A 7 23.83 -6.70 -33.63
C ALA A 7 22.81 -5.75 -33.03
N ALA A 8 21.55 -6.17 -32.99
CA ALA A 8 20.55 -5.47 -32.23
C ALA A 8 20.93 -5.60 -30.74
N LEU A 9 21.48 -4.51 -30.21
CA LEU A 9 21.70 -4.39 -28.79
C LEU A 9 20.34 -4.29 -28.15
N ILE A 10 19.83 -5.41 -27.69
CA ILE A 10 18.64 -5.41 -26.83
C ILE A 10 19.11 -4.85 -25.50
N LEU A 11 18.98 -3.54 -25.35
CA LEU A 11 19.03 -2.93 -24.03
C LEU A 11 17.84 -3.45 -23.25
N SER A 12 18.05 -4.52 -22.50
CA SER A 12 17.15 -4.86 -21.43
C SER A 12 17.28 -3.74 -20.40
N LEU A 13 16.36 -2.80 -20.46
CA LEU A 13 16.18 -1.86 -19.36
C LEU A 13 15.91 -2.70 -18.13
N PRO A 14 16.71 -2.56 -17.06
CA PRO A 14 16.31 -3.16 -15.80
C PRO A 14 14.93 -2.64 -15.48
N ALA A 15 14.04 -3.55 -15.09
CA ALA A 15 12.77 -3.13 -14.55
C ALA A 15 13.08 -2.10 -13.47
N LEU A 16 12.83 -0.84 -13.80
CA LEU A 16 13.01 0.23 -12.86
C LEU A 16 12.11 -0.09 -11.67
N CYS A 17 12.74 -0.41 -10.51
CA CYS A 17 12.12 -0.21 -9.22
C CYS A 17 11.83 1.28 -9.11
N TRP A 18 10.72 1.67 -9.70
CA TRP A 18 10.38 3.05 -9.88
C TRP A 18 9.77 3.59 -8.60
N ALA A 19 10.23 4.76 -8.24
CA ALA A 19 9.58 5.59 -7.25
C ALA A 19 8.37 6.25 -7.92
N GLY A 20 7.32 5.47 -8.15
CA GLY A 20 6.06 6.01 -8.64
C GLY A 20 5.00 5.88 -7.57
N GLU A 21 3.86 6.49 -7.81
CA GLU A 21 2.70 6.28 -6.96
C GLU A 21 2.35 4.81 -6.87
N ALA A 22 2.07 4.34 -5.66
CA ALA A 22 1.57 3.00 -5.45
C ALA A 22 0.23 2.83 -6.18
N PRO A 23 -0.04 1.66 -6.74
CA PRO A 23 -1.34 1.41 -7.36
C PRO A 23 -2.47 1.57 -6.34
N ARG A 24 -3.61 2.04 -6.82
CA ARG A 24 -4.82 2.14 -6.00
C ARG A 24 -5.54 0.82 -5.99
N LEU A 25 -6.14 0.52 -4.85
CA LEU A 25 -7.01 -0.65 -4.69
C LEU A 25 -8.43 -0.16 -4.41
N GLY A 26 -9.39 -0.63 -5.20
CA GLY A 26 -10.80 -0.31 -4.98
C GLY A 26 -11.36 -0.93 -3.71
N GLN A 27 -12.41 -0.33 -3.17
CA GLN A 27 -13.04 -0.80 -1.93
C GLN A 27 -13.63 -2.20 -2.05
N GLU A 28 -14.26 -2.51 -3.17
CA GLU A 28 -14.81 -3.85 -3.41
C GLU A 28 -13.72 -4.91 -3.49
N ALA A 29 -12.59 -4.59 -4.13
CA ALA A 29 -11.43 -5.47 -4.19
C ALA A 29 -10.87 -5.71 -2.79
N LEU A 30 -10.83 -4.69 -1.93
CA LEU A 30 -10.41 -4.87 -0.54
C LEU A 30 -11.38 -5.79 0.22
N LEU A 31 -12.68 -5.60 0.08
CA LEU A 31 -13.68 -6.47 0.72
C LEU A 31 -13.52 -7.93 0.29
N GLU A 32 -13.25 -8.18 -0.98
CA GLU A 32 -12.99 -9.54 -1.48
C GLU A 32 -11.74 -10.14 -0.84
N LYS A 33 -10.67 -9.35 -0.75
CA LYS A 33 -9.41 -9.80 -0.11
C LYS A 33 -9.61 -10.09 1.38
N MET A 34 -10.40 -9.28 2.07
CA MET A 34 -10.70 -9.46 3.50
C MET A 34 -11.51 -10.72 3.77
N SER A 35 -12.37 -11.14 2.86
CA SER A 35 -13.21 -12.33 2.98
C SER A 35 -12.58 -13.59 2.40
N GLY A 36 -11.48 -13.46 1.68
CA GLY A 36 -10.78 -14.56 1.02
C GLY A 36 -9.68 -15.18 1.87
N ALA A 37 -8.97 -16.13 1.25
CA ALA A 37 -7.82 -16.79 1.85
C ALA A 37 -6.53 -15.95 1.76
N ASP A 38 -6.59 -14.80 1.11
CA ASP A 38 -5.42 -13.94 0.93
C ASP A 38 -5.01 -13.28 2.25
N GLU A 39 -3.76 -13.45 2.61
CA GLU A 39 -3.19 -12.76 3.75
C GLU A 39 -2.80 -11.34 3.34
N ILE A 40 -3.62 -10.38 3.71
CA ILE A 40 -3.32 -8.97 3.52
C ILE A 40 -3.04 -8.32 4.86
N VAL A 41 -2.24 -7.27 4.82
CA VAL A 41 -2.04 -6.36 5.94
C VAL A 41 -2.75 -5.06 5.60
N LEU A 42 -3.70 -4.67 6.43
CA LEU A 42 -4.42 -3.42 6.30
C LEU A 42 -3.81 -2.42 7.28
N LEU A 43 -3.17 -1.38 6.76
CA LEU A 43 -2.39 -0.42 7.54
C LEU A 43 -3.08 0.93 7.59
N ASP A 44 -3.56 1.28 8.77
CA ASP A 44 -4.10 2.61 9.08
C ASP A 44 -2.97 3.52 9.55
N VAL A 45 -2.68 4.57 8.79
CA VAL A 45 -1.58 5.49 9.09
C VAL A 45 -2.05 6.82 9.67
N ARG A 46 -3.29 6.84 10.17
CA ARG A 46 -3.85 7.97 10.91
C ARG A 46 -3.29 8.04 12.32
N THR A 47 -3.70 9.03 13.06
CA THR A 47 -3.32 9.13 14.48
C THR A 47 -3.98 8.03 15.32
N PRO A 48 -3.40 7.69 16.49
CA PRO A 48 -4.03 6.76 17.42
C PRO A 48 -5.42 7.20 17.86
N LYS A 49 -5.64 8.49 18.00
CA LYS A 49 -6.94 9.05 18.35
C LYS A 49 -7.98 8.78 17.27
N GLU A 50 -7.65 9.07 16.01
CA GLU A 50 -8.54 8.78 14.88
C GLU A 50 -8.87 7.29 14.82
N PHE A 51 -7.87 6.44 14.98
CA PHE A 51 -8.04 4.98 14.98
C PHE A 51 -8.99 4.53 16.10
N SER A 52 -8.86 5.10 17.31
CA SER A 52 -9.73 4.74 18.44
C SER A 52 -11.20 5.11 18.23
N GLU A 53 -11.46 6.07 17.36
CA GLU A 53 -12.83 6.52 17.04
C GLU A 53 -13.51 5.64 15.98
N GLY A 54 -12.77 4.81 15.29
CA GLY A 54 -13.26 3.88 14.29
C GLY A 54 -12.20 3.58 13.24
N PHE A 55 -12.18 2.36 12.74
CA PHE A 55 -11.22 1.89 11.74
C PHE A 55 -11.83 0.79 10.88
N ILE A 56 -11.20 0.51 9.75
CA ILE A 56 -11.62 -0.60 8.89
C ILE A 56 -11.30 -1.92 9.60
N PRO A 57 -12.24 -2.87 9.69
CA PRO A 57 -12.02 -4.12 10.42
C PRO A 57 -10.73 -4.82 10.00
N GLY A 58 -9.95 -5.25 10.98
CA GLY A 58 -8.67 -5.92 10.75
C GLY A 58 -7.48 -5.01 10.57
N ALA A 59 -7.67 -3.69 10.52
CA ALA A 59 -6.57 -2.75 10.37
C ALA A 59 -5.67 -2.71 11.60
N ILE A 60 -4.37 -2.57 11.35
CA ILE A 60 -3.40 -2.21 12.37
C ILE A 60 -3.05 -0.73 12.22
N ASN A 61 -2.73 -0.06 13.32
CA ASN A 61 -2.41 1.36 13.31
C ASN A 61 -0.92 1.59 13.55
N ILE A 62 -0.28 2.18 12.56
CA ILE A 62 1.06 2.77 12.70
C ILE A 62 0.97 4.15 12.06
N PRO A 63 0.98 5.23 12.85
CA PRO A 63 0.89 6.58 12.31
C PRO A 63 1.99 6.86 11.29
N HIS A 64 1.65 7.65 10.26
CA HIS A 64 2.60 7.90 9.15
C HIS A 64 3.93 8.50 9.62
N ASP A 65 3.90 9.32 10.66
CA ASP A 65 5.08 9.99 11.22
C ASP A 65 5.90 9.10 12.17
N GLU A 66 5.39 7.91 12.50
CA GLU A 66 6.11 6.89 13.28
C GLU A 66 6.54 5.70 12.42
N LEU A 67 6.07 5.63 11.19
CA LEU A 67 6.26 4.45 10.33
C LEU A 67 7.74 4.16 10.08
N GLU A 68 8.54 5.19 9.80
CA GLU A 68 9.97 5.01 9.51
C GLU A 68 10.71 4.34 10.66
N THR A 69 10.45 4.77 11.88
CA THR A 69 11.09 4.20 13.08
C THR A 69 10.51 2.84 13.48
N ARG A 70 9.29 2.54 13.04
CA ARG A 70 8.56 1.31 13.37
C ARG A 70 8.47 0.33 12.22
N ILE A 71 9.21 0.55 11.15
CA ILE A 71 9.12 -0.24 9.92
C ILE A 71 9.39 -1.74 10.16
N ALA A 72 10.24 -2.06 11.13
CA ALA A 72 10.55 -3.45 11.49
C ALA A 72 9.32 -4.23 12.00
N GLU A 73 8.31 -3.55 12.51
CA GLU A 73 7.05 -4.20 12.91
C GLU A 73 6.32 -4.84 11.73
N LEU A 74 6.65 -4.42 10.50
CA LEU A 74 6.07 -4.95 9.28
C LEU A 74 6.94 -6.02 8.60
N ASP A 75 8.05 -6.43 9.21
CA ASP A 75 8.96 -7.41 8.59
C ASP A 75 8.25 -8.73 8.24
N GLY A 76 7.31 -9.18 9.06
CA GLY A 76 6.50 -10.34 8.78
C GLY A 76 5.53 -10.20 7.61
N ALA A 77 5.34 -8.99 7.12
CA ALA A 77 4.46 -8.67 6.00
C ALA A 77 5.22 -8.52 4.67
N ARG A 78 6.53 -8.70 4.66
CA ARG A 78 7.31 -8.69 3.42
C ARG A 78 6.85 -9.84 2.53
N GLY A 79 6.51 -9.55 1.30
CA GLY A 79 5.92 -10.51 0.38
C GLY A 79 4.40 -10.63 0.46
N LYS A 80 3.78 -10.03 1.46
CA LYS A 80 2.31 -9.91 1.54
C LYS A 80 1.84 -8.61 0.90
N GLU A 81 0.57 -8.56 0.54
CA GLU A 81 -0.04 -7.31 0.10
C GLU A 81 -0.31 -6.43 1.32
N ILE A 82 0.13 -5.18 1.24
CA ILE A 82 -0.15 -4.16 2.26
C ILE A 82 -1.04 -3.11 1.64
N VAL A 83 -2.21 -2.92 2.22
CA VAL A 83 -3.16 -1.88 1.80
C VAL A 83 -3.12 -0.77 2.83
N VAL A 84 -2.82 0.43 2.39
CA VAL A 84 -2.62 1.60 3.25
C VAL A 84 -3.77 2.57 3.07
N TYR A 85 -4.26 3.12 4.18
CA TYR A 85 -5.21 4.21 4.15
C TYR A 85 -4.96 5.22 5.28
N CYS A 86 -5.36 6.44 5.04
CA CYS A 86 -5.49 7.47 6.05
C CYS A 86 -6.90 8.05 6.01
N ARG A 87 -7.08 9.31 6.35
CA ARG A 87 -8.41 9.93 6.26
C ARG A 87 -8.77 10.26 4.80
N SER A 88 -7.89 10.99 4.09
CA SER A 88 -8.17 11.56 2.77
C SER A 88 -7.07 11.35 1.72
N GLY A 89 -5.91 10.79 2.07
CA GLY A 89 -4.90 10.33 1.11
C GLY A 89 -3.49 10.88 1.28
N ARG A 90 -3.30 12.07 1.84
CA ARG A 90 -1.96 12.68 1.95
C ARG A 90 -0.98 11.87 2.79
N ARG A 91 -1.41 11.45 3.97
CA ARG A 91 -0.56 10.65 4.88
C ARG A 91 -0.31 9.27 4.31
N SER A 92 -1.28 8.71 3.57
CA SER A 92 -1.10 7.46 2.85
C SER A 92 -0.01 7.55 1.80
N ASP A 93 0.03 8.64 1.03
CA ASP A 93 1.08 8.84 0.02
C ASP A 93 2.47 8.87 0.65
N ILE A 94 2.61 9.55 1.79
CA ILE A 94 3.87 9.58 2.55
C ILE A 94 4.25 8.18 3.02
N ALA A 95 3.30 7.46 3.61
CA ALA A 95 3.53 6.11 4.13
C ALA A 95 3.90 5.13 3.02
N LEU A 96 3.23 5.19 1.89
CA LEU A 96 3.50 4.33 0.73
C LEU A 96 4.91 4.57 0.18
N GLY A 97 5.34 5.81 0.10
CA GLY A 97 6.71 6.16 -0.30
C GLY A 97 7.75 5.57 0.65
N LEU A 98 7.50 5.63 1.95
CA LEU A 98 8.38 5.02 2.96
C LEU A 98 8.44 3.50 2.83
N LEU A 99 7.31 2.86 2.62
CA LEU A 99 7.24 1.41 2.44
C LEU A 99 7.99 0.95 1.19
N GLN A 100 7.79 1.63 0.06
CA GLN A 100 8.49 1.33 -1.19
C GLN A 100 10.00 1.49 -1.01
N LYS A 101 10.43 2.56 -0.38
CA LYS A 101 11.85 2.81 -0.08
C LYS A 101 12.45 1.74 0.83
N ALA A 102 11.65 1.19 1.73
CA ALA A 102 12.06 0.11 2.62
C ALA A 102 12.05 -1.28 1.96
N GLY A 103 11.68 -1.38 0.68
CA GLY A 103 11.70 -2.62 -0.09
C GLY A 103 10.39 -3.41 -0.10
N PHE A 104 9.31 -2.84 0.39
CA PHE A 104 7.99 -3.47 0.24
C PHE A 104 7.47 -3.27 -1.18
N GLU A 105 7.23 -4.36 -1.90
CA GLU A 105 6.90 -4.32 -3.33
C GLU A 105 5.40 -4.36 -3.61
N ARG A 106 4.61 -4.92 -2.70
CA ARG A 106 3.18 -5.16 -2.90
C ARG A 106 2.35 -4.24 -2.02
N VAL A 107 2.49 -2.94 -2.25
CA VAL A 107 1.81 -1.90 -1.48
C VAL A 107 0.76 -1.19 -2.33
N TYR A 108 -0.40 -0.93 -1.75
CA TYR A 108 -1.56 -0.35 -2.42
C TYR A 108 -2.14 0.78 -1.59
N HIS A 109 -2.65 1.78 -2.27
CA HIS A 109 -3.41 2.85 -1.64
C HIS A 109 -4.91 2.53 -1.75
N LEU A 110 -5.59 2.44 -0.63
CA LEU A 110 -7.04 2.25 -0.65
C LEU A 110 -7.73 3.45 -1.28
N ASP A 111 -8.49 3.21 -2.34
CA ASP A 111 -9.20 4.27 -3.05
C ASP A 111 -10.24 4.93 -2.14
N GLY A 112 -10.17 6.26 -2.05
CA GLY A 112 -11.05 7.06 -1.20
C GLY A 112 -10.67 7.12 0.28
N ASP A 113 -9.69 6.35 0.72
CA ASP A 113 -9.26 6.29 2.12
C ASP A 113 -10.42 6.04 3.11
N TYR A 114 -10.30 6.45 4.35
CA TYR A 114 -11.34 6.22 5.36
C TYR A 114 -12.61 7.03 5.10
N LEU A 115 -12.47 8.26 4.60
CA LEU A 115 -13.64 9.07 4.22
C LEU A 115 -14.49 8.39 3.15
N GLY A 116 -13.86 7.90 2.08
CA GLY A 116 -14.57 7.18 1.03
C GLY A 116 -15.20 5.89 1.54
N TRP A 117 -14.53 5.20 2.44
CA TRP A 117 -15.04 3.99 3.07
C TRP A 117 -16.32 4.24 3.86
N THR A 118 -16.31 5.27 4.71
CA THR A 118 -17.47 5.63 5.54
C THR A 118 -18.60 6.25 4.73
N GLU A 119 -18.30 7.04 3.72
CA GLU A 119 -19.31 7.58 2.79
C GLU A 119 -20.04 6.46 2.04
N ALA A 120 -19.34 5.39 1.69
CA ALA A 120 -19.93 4.20 1.09
C ALA A 120 -20.65 3.30 2.10
N ARG A 121 -20.68 3.68 3.38
CA ARG A 121 -21.32 2.95 4.48
C ARG A 121 -20.81 1.51 4.63
N ARG A 122 -19.52 1.33 4.42
CA ARG A 122 -18.90 0.03 4.58
C ARG A 122 -18.60 -0.25 6.06
N PRO A 123 -18.37 -1.53 6.43
CA PRO A 123 -18.18 -1.90 7.85
C PRO A 123 -17.03 -1.18 8.52
N VAL A 124 -17.23 -0.77 9.76
CA VAL A 124 -16.20 -0.20 10.61
C VAL A 124 -16.20 -0.90 11.97
N SER A 125 -15.02 -0.93 12.59
CA SER A 125 -14.81 -1.40 13.96
C SER A 125 -14.44 -0.23 14.87
N LYS A 126 -14.58 -0.44 16.16
CA LYS A 126 -14.10 0.51 17.17
C LYS A 126 -13.25 -0.20 18.22
#